data_a2a40b5414df21fd5570cd8e18b3e16b
#
_entry.id   a2a40b5414df21fd5570cd8e18b3e16b
#
_cell.length_a   1.000
_cell.length_b   1.000
_cell.length_c   1.000
_cell.angle_alpha   90.00
_cell.angle_beta   90.00
_cell.angle_gamma   90.00
#
_symmetry.space_group_name_H-M   'P 1'
#
loop_
_entity.id
_entity.type
_entity.pdbx_description
1 polymer ?
#
loop_
_entity_poly.entity_id
_entity_poly.type
_entity_poly.pdbx_seq_one_letter_code
_entity_poly.pdbx_strand_id
1 'polypeptide(L)'
;MTIGYAAGAYDLFHVGHLNILRQAKANCDHLIAGVVHDDVLEQTKGRRPVIPIEERAEIVSHISYVDEVHIETNPDKLHTWSQKPFDVFFKGDDWKGTEKGMALENRFAEVGVRVHYFPYTEHTSSTKLRKVVDLLEAEHDAIEALGRIMRLLDDEQQHGASIKRGLIAQEND
;
A
#
# COMPACT_ATOMS: atom_id res chain seq x y z
N MET A 1 -24.05 -4.98 21.92
CA MET A 1 -22.61 -5.07 21.51
C MET A 1 -22.50 -4.36 20.16
N THR A 2 -21.72 -3.29 20.09
CA THR A 2 -21.53 -2.52 18.86
C THR A 2 -20.30 -3.05 18.12
N ILE A 3 -20.47 -3.51 16.88
CA ILE A 3 -19.38 -3.98 16.03
C ILE A 3 -18.92 -2.84 15.15
N GLY A 4 -17.65 -2.50 15.23
CA GLY A 4 -17.00 -1.48 14.41
C GLY A 4 -16.15 -2.10 13.30
N TYR A 5 -16.06 -1.43 12.16
CA TYR A 5 -15.25 -1.85 11.04
C TYR A 5 -14.35 -0.71 10.54
N ALA A 6 -13.05 -0.95 10.47
CA ALA A 6 -12.08 0.01 9.98
C ALA A 6 -11.32 -0.58 8.78
N ALA A 7 -11.67 -0.12 7.56
CA ALA A 7 -11.04 -0.60 6.34
C ALA A 7 -9.82 0.24 5.96
N GLY A 8 -8.73 -0.43 5.58
CA GLY A 8 -7.51 0.23 5.13
C GLY A 8 -6.59 -0.67 4.32
N ALA A 9 -5.67 -0.07 3.57
CA ALA A 9 -4.56 -0.81 2.98
C ALA A 9 -3.58 -1.29 4.07
N TYR A 10 -3.37 -0.48 5.10
CA TYR A 10 -2.39 -0.66 6.17
C TYR A 10 -0.97 -0.90 5.66
N ASP A 11 -0.70 -0.43 4.44
CA ASP A 11 0.61 -0.52 3.80
C ASP A 11 1.59 0.48 4.44
N LEU A 12 2.85 0.07 4.63
CA LEU A 12 3.85 0.88 5.34
C LEU A 12 3.27 1.39 6.67
N PHE A 13 2.87 0.47 7.54
CA PHE A 13 2.13 0.76 8.77
C PHE A 13 2.79 1.88 9.58
N HIS A 14 2.01 2.89 9.97
CA HIS A 14 2.49 4.09 10.66
C HIS A 14 1.49 4.57 11.72
N VAL A 15 1.89 5.60 12.49
CA VAL A 15 1.06 6.14 13.58
C VAL A 15 -0.35 6.57 13.15
N GLY A 16 -0.54 7.00 11.90
CA GLY A 16 -1.87 7.32 11.36
C GLY A 16 -2.80 6.10 11.34
N HIS A 17 -2.30 4.93 10.95
CA HIS A 17 -3.06 3.69 11.03
C HIS A 17 -3.35 3.27 12.47
N LEU A 18 -2.35 3.41 13.36
CA LEU A 18 -2.55 3.12 14.78
C LEU A 18 -3.60 4.03 15.41
N ASN A 19 -3.59 5.32 15.07
CA ASN A 19 -4.53 6.30 15.61
C ASN A 19 -5.98 6.00 15.20
N ILE A 20 -6.22 5.65 13.93
CA ILE A 20 -7.59 5.31 13.48
C ILE A 20 -8.08 4.05 14.18
N LEU A 21 -7.26 3.00 14.32
CA LEU A 21 -7.62 1.77 15.03
C LEU A 21 -7.90 2.02 16.51
N ARG A 22 -7.08 2.82 17.18
CA ARG A 22 -7.27 3.21 18.59
C ARG A 22 -8.59 3.97 18.78
N GLN A 23 -8.87 4.95 17.93
CA GLN A 23 -10.09 5.76 18.01
C GLN A 23 -11.32 4.90 17.66
N ALA A 24 -11.22 4.02 16.66
CA ALA A 24 -12.27 3.10 16.31
C ALA A 24 -12.62 2.17 17.47
N LYS A 25 -11.62 1.56 18.12
CA LYS A 25 -11.83 0.69 19.29
C LYS A 25 -12.48 1.41 20.47
N ALA A 26 -12.17 2.68 20.68
CA ALA A 26 -12.82 3.49 21.72
C ALA A 26 -14.29 3.78 21.44
N ASN A 27 -14.80 3.51 20.24
CA ASN A 27 -16.17 3.78 19.78
C ASN A 27 -16.97 2.52 19.42
N CYS A 28 -16.46 1.33 19.76
CA CYS A 28 -17.15 0.06 19.57
C CYS A 28 -16.71 -0.98 20.62
N ASP A 29 -17.53 -2.01 20.81
CA ASP A 29 -17.21 -3.11 21.72
C ASP A 29 -16.26 -4.12 21.04
N HIS A 30 -16.47 -4.38 19.75
CA HIS A 30 -15.67 -5.29 18.92
C HIS A 30 -15.22 -4.60 17.65
N LEU A 31 -13.92 -4.49 17.42
CA LEU A 31 -13.33 -3.84 16.24
C LEU A 31 -12.80 -4.88 15.25
N ILE A 32 -13.36 -4.85 14.04
CA ILE A 32 -12.85 -5.58 12.89
C ILE A 32 -11.97 -4.64 12.05
N ALA A 33 -10.72 -5.02 11.81
CA ALA A 33 -9.86 -4.32 10.87
C ALA A 33 -9.94 -5.00 9.49
N GLY A 34 -10.46 -4.27 8.50
CA GLY A 34 -10.54 -4.72 7.11
C GLY A 34 -9.25 -4.43 6.37
N VAL A 35 -8.40 -5.44 6.12
CA VAL A 35 -7.16 -5.29 5.37
C VAL A 35 -7.43 -5.57 3.90
N VAL A 36 -7.28 -4.55 3.05
CA VAL A 36 -7.62 -4.64 1.63
C VAL A 36 -6.56 -5.46 0.89
N HIS A 37 -6.99 -6.49 0.15
CA HIS A 37 -6.14 -7.39 -0.62
C HIS A 37 -5.35 -6.63 -1.71
N ASP A 38 -4.19 -7.14 -2.07
CA ASP A 38 -3.26 -6.54 -3.03
C ASP A 38 -3.92 -6.29 -4.40
N ASP A 39 -4.66 -7.27 -4.91
CA ASP A 39 -5.35 -7.17 -6.21
C ASP A 39 -6.45 -6.11 -6.20
N VAL A 40 -7.15 -5.94 -5.07
CA VAL A 40 -8.16 -4.87 -4.90
C VAL A 40 -7.49 -3.50 -4.86
N LEU A 41 -6.32 -3.39 -4.22
CA LEU A 41 -5.54 -2.14 -4.21
C LEU A 41 -5.00 -1.81 -5.60
N GLU A 42 -4.50 -2.80 -6.33
CA GLU A 42 -4.04 -2.63 -7.71
C GLU A 42 -5.18 -2.16 -8.61
N GLN A 43 -6.35 -2.82 -8.54
CA GLN A 43 -7.55 -2.44 -9.30
C GLN A 43 -8.05 -1.02 -8.97
N THR A 44 -8.04 -0.63 -7.69
CA THR A 44 -8.67 0.64 -7.24
C THR A 44 -7.73 1.82 -7.20
N LYS A 45 -6.41 1.58 -7.04
CA LYS A 45 -5.36 2.61 -6.91
C LYS A 45 -4.31 2.57 -8.02
N GLY A 46 -4.40 1.58 -8.93
CA GLY A 46 -3.46 1.41 -10.05
C GLY A 46 -2.08 0.91 -9.64
N ARG A 47 -1.90 0.41 -8.40
CA ARG A 47 -0.61 -0.08 -7.91
C ARG A 47 -0.78 -1.05 -6.73
N ARG A 48 0.15 -1.99 -6.61
CA ARG A 48 0.26 -2.88 -5.46
C ARG A 48 0.83 -2.17 -4.23
N PRO A 49 0.53 -2.66 -3.02
CA PRO A 49 1.20 -2.22 -1.80
C PRO A 49 2.69 -2.61 -1.80
N VAL A 50 3.50 -1.95 -0.97
CA VAL A 50 4.92 -2.34 -0.74
C VAL A 50 4.97 -3.63 0.06
N ILE A 51 4.13 -3.71 1.09
CA ILE A 51 4.07 -4.87 2.00
C ILE A 51 2.94 -5.79 1.54
N PRO A 52 3.20 -7.09 1.28
CA PRO A 52 2.17 -8.04 0.83
C PRO A 52 1.09 -8.25 1.88
N ILE A 53 -0.09 -8.74 1.44
CA ILE A 53 -1.29 -8.87 2.26
C ILE A 53 -1.07 -9.69 3.52
N GLU A 54 -0.31 -10.78 3.43
CA GLU A 54 -0.05 -11.69 4.55
C GLU A 54 0.65 -10.97 5.69
N GLU A 55 1.70 -10.19 5.38
CA GLU A 55 2.44 -9.43 6.39
C GLU A 55 1.63 -8.27 6.94
N ARG A 56 0.86 -7.56 6.10
CA ARG A 56 -0.01 -6.47 6.55
C ARG A 56 -1.11 -6.98 7.49
N ALA A 57 -1.73 -8.11 7.16
CA ALA A 57 -2.74 -8.74 8.00
C ALA A 57 -2.14 -9.23 9.33
N GLU A 58 -0.94 -9.81 9.29
CA GLU A 58 -0.22 -10.26 10.48
C GLU A 58 0.09 -9.08 11.41
N ILE A 59 0.67 -7.99 10.90
CA ILE A 59 0.95 -6.78 11.70
C ILE A 59 -0.34 -6.24 12.34
N VAL A 60 -1.42 -6.13 11.57
CA VAL A 60 -2.69 -5.59 12.06
C VAL A 60 -3.32 -6.49 13.11
N SER A 61 -3.20 -7.80 12.98
CA SER A 61 -3.76 -8.78 13.94
C SER A 61 -3.11 -8.69 15.33
N HIS A 62 -1.87 -8.20 15.40
CA HIS A 62 -1.13 -8.01 16.65
C HIS A 62 -1.30 -6.62 17.27
N ILE A 63 -2.13 -5.75 16.68
CA ILE A 63 -2.47 -4.46 17.27
C ILE A 63 -3.52 -4.66 18.36
N SER A 64 -3.19 -4.31 19.60
CA SER A 64 -4.03 -4.52 20.79
C SER A 64 -5.43 -3.88 20.73
N TYR A 65 -5.67 -2.98 19.79
CA TYR A 65 -6.99 -2.36 19.56
C TYR A 65 -7.88 -3.18 18.62
N VAL A 66 -7.33 -4.17 17.91
CA VAL A 66 -8.03 -4.98 16.92
C VAL A 66 -8.47 -6.29 17.56
N ASP A 67 -9.74 -6.61 17.48
CA ASP A 67 -10.28 -7.87 17.97
C ASP A 67 -10.31 -8.94 16.86
N GLU A 68 -10.45 -8.51 15.61
CA GLU A 68 -10.52 -9.38 14.45
C GLU A 68 -9.94 -8.73 13.20
N VAL A 69 -9.28 -9.52 12.35
CA VAL A 69 -8.85 -9.10 11.01
C VAL A 69 -9.71 -9.77 9.95
N HIS A 70 -10.19 -8.99 8.99
CA HIS A 70 -10.89 -9.48 7.80
C HIS A 70 -10.14 -9.05 6.54
N ILE A 71 -9.79 -10.00 5.66
CA ILE A 71 -9.16 -9.69 4.37
C ILE A 71 -10.24 -9.33 3.35
N GLU A 72 -10.22 -8.08 2.86
CA GLU A 72 -11.16 -7.61 1.86
C GLU A 72 -10.70 -7.97 0.45
N THR A 73 -11.39 -8.90 -0.18
CA THR A 73 -11.13 -9.36 -1.55
C THR A 73 -12.04 -8.70 -2.61
N ASN A 74 -12.95 -7.80 -2.17
CA ASN A 74 -13.87 -7.09 -3.04
C ASN A 74 -13.83 -5.58 -2.74
N PRO A 75 -13.80 -4.69 -3.75
CA PRO A 75 -13.82 -3.25 -3.54
C PRO A 75 -15.15 -2.72 -2.99
N ASP A 76 -16.26 -3.45 -3.17
CA ASP A 76 -17.58 -3.05 -2.70
C ASP A 76 -17.73 -3.29 -1.20
N LYS A 77 -17.92 -2.21 -0.44
CA LYS A 77 -18.08 -2.25 1.01
C LYS A 77 -19.40 -2.85 1.51
N LEU A 78 -20.46 -2.82 0.70
CA LEU A 78 -21.68 -3.56 1.01
C LEU A 78 -21.49 -5.07 0.86
N HIS A 79 -20.69 -5.50 -0.12
CA HIS A 79 -20.30 -6.90 -0.22
C HIS A 79 -19.52 -7.34 1.03
N THR A 80 -18.56 -6.53 1.47
CA THR A 80 -17.82 -6.77 2.72
C THR A 80 -18.80 -6.89 3.91
N TRP A 81 -19.73 -5.94 4.04
CA TRP A 81 -20.74 -5.96 5.10
C TRP A 81 -21.63 -7.21 5.06
N SER A 82 -22.02 -7.68 3.87
CA SER A 82 -22.86 -8.89 3.74
C SER A 82 -22.15 -10.15 4.21
N GLN A 83 -20.82 -10.21 4.11
CA GLN A 83 -19.99 -11.32 4.61
C GLN A 83 -19.64 -11.17 6.08
N LYS A 84 -19.44 -9.94 6.54
CA LYS A 84 -18.99 -9.61 7.88
C LYS A 84 -19.79 -8.40 8.38
N PRO A 85 -21.01 -8.59 8.92
CA PRO A 85 -21.86 -7.50 9.36
C PRO A 85 -21.25 -6.68 10.50
N PHE A 86 -21.43 -5.37 10.43
CA PHE A 86 -20.97 -4.38 11.43
C PHE A 86 -21.99 -3.25 11.55
N ASP A 87 -21.96 -2.52 12.67
CA ASP A 87 -22.91 -1.43 12.99
C ASP A 87 -22.34 -0.06 12.63
N VAL A 88 -20.99 0.09 12.68
CA VAL A 88 -20.30 1.35 12.44
C VAL A 88 -19.10 1.14 11.53
N PHE A 89 -19.03 1.91 10.46
CA PHE A 89 -17.87 1.98 9.57
C PHE A 89 -17.01 3.19 9.91
N PHE A 90 -15.74 2.97 10.25
CA PHE A 90 -14.81 4.02 10.63
C PHE A 90 -13.94 4.46 9.45
N LYS A 91 -13.76 5.78 9.28
CA LYS A 91 -12.99 6.35 8.17
C LYS A 91 -12.26 7.63 8.62
N GLY A 92 -11.19 8.00 7.92
CA GLY A 92 -10.60 9.33 8.03
C GLY A 92 -11.50 10.40 7.42
N ASP A 93 -11.46 11.62 7.93
CA ASP A 93 -12.31 12.74 7.50
C ASP A 93 -11.93 13.31 6.11
N ASP A 94 -10.85 12.83 5.51
CA ASP A 94 -10.50 13.08 4.10
C ASP A 94 -11.59 12.62 3.10
N TRP A 95 -12.52 11.77 3.54
CA TRP A 95 -13.67 11.31 2.75
C TRP A 95 -14.95 12.10 3.04
N LYS A 96 -14.99 12.80 4.16
CA LYS A 96 -16.19 13.51 4.61
C LYS A 96 -16.57 14.63 3.63
N GLY A 97 -17.83 14.62 3.17
CA GLY A 97 -18.34 15.61 2.22
C GLY A 97 -17.85 15.44 0.77
N THR A 98 -17.05 14.42 0.45
CA THR A 98 -16.74 14.07 -0.93
C THR A 98 -17.87 13.25 -1.56
N GLU A 99 -17.97 13.23 -2.90
CA GLU A 99 -18.95 12.38 -3.60
C GLU A 99 -18.84 10.91 -3.19
N LYS A 100 -17.62 10.40 -3.04
CA LYS A 100 -17.36 9.02 -2.60
C LYS A 100 -17.82 8.78 -1.16
N GLY A 101 -17.60 9.75 -0.28
CA GLY A 101 -18.03 9.68 1.12
C GLY A 101 -19.55 9.68 1.22
N MET A 102 -20.22 10.61 0.54
CA MET A 102 -21.69 10.70 0.52
C MET A 102 -22.32 9.44 -0.08
N ALA A 103 -21.79 8.92 -1.18
CA ALA A 103 -22.26 7.67 -1.78
C ALA A 103 -22.15 6.47 -0.81
N LEU A 104 -21.04 6.40 -0.07
CA LEU A 104 -20.82 5.36 0.94
C LEU A 104 -21.81 5.49 2.11
N GLU A 105 -22.02 6.71 2.62
CA GLU A 105 -22.98 6.99 3.70
C GLU A 105 -24.39 6.58 3.31
N ASN A 106 -24.84 6.97 2.12
CA ASN A 106 -26.17 6.63 1.61
C ASN A 106 -26.38 5.11 1.50
N ARG A 107 -25.40 4.41 0.92
CA ARG A 107 -25.48 2.95 0.76
C ARG A 107 -25.45 2.22 2.11
N PHE A 108 -24.67 2.69 3.06
CA PHE A 108 -24.64 2.11 4.41
C PHE A 108 -25.88 2.43 5.22
N ALA A 109 -26.52 3.60 5.03
CA ALA A 109 -27.78 3.94 5.67
C ALA A 109 -28.91 2.98 5.29
N GLU A 110 -28.93 2.45 4.06
CA GLU A 110 -29.91 1.45 3.58
C GLU A 110 -29.87 0.14 4.39
N VAL A 111 -28.72 -0.19 4.97
CA VAL A 111 -28.50 -1.40 5.78
C VAL A 111 -28.32 -1.10 7.27
N GLY A 112 -28.61 0.15 7.69
CA GLY A 112 -28.56 0.57 9.10
C GLY A 112 -27.15 0.79 9.66
N VAL A 113 -26.10 0.86 8.83
CA VAL A 113 -24.72 1.11 9.23
C VAL A 113 -24.47 2.62 9.28
N ARG A 114 -23.82 3.09 10.35
CA ARG A 114 -23.37 4.48 10.48
C ARG A 114 -21.93 4.63 10.00
N VAL A 115 -21.62 5.72 9.29
CA VAL A 115 -20.24 6.10 8.98
C VAL A 115 -19.78 7.11 10.01
N HIS A 116 -18.63 6.85 10.64
CA HIS A 116 -18.03 7.73 11.62
C HIS A 116 -16.63 8.15 11.15
N TYR A 117 -16.39 9.46 11.11
CA TYR A 117 -15.14 10.04 10.63
C TYR A 117 -14.25 10.49 11.78
N PHE A 118 -12.96 10.20 11.67
CA PHE A 118 -11.94 10.69 12.60
C PHE A 118 -11.02 11.71 11.92
N PRO A 119 -10.49 12.67 12.69
CA PRO A 119 -9.50 13.62 12.16
C PRO A 119 -8.30 12.90 11.56
N TYR A 120 -7.89 13.37 10.40
CA TYR A 120 -6.72 12.81 9.71
C TYR A 120 -5.42 13.13 10.46
N THR A 121 -4.48 12.17 10.52
CA THR A 121 -3.17 12.37 11.14
C THR A 121 -2.20 13.00 10.13
N GLU A 122 -1.85 14.27 10.30
CA GLU A 122 -1.19 15.11 9.28
C GLU A 122 0.28 14.76 8.99
N HIS A 123 1.04 14.24 9.95
CA HIS A 123 2.50 14.19 9.85
C HIS A 123 3.05 13.05 8.99
N THR A 124 2.45 11.86 9.06
CA THR A 124 2.91 10.68 8.34
C THR A 124 1.78 10.05 7.54
N SER A 125 2.06 9.67 6.30
CA SER A 125 1.11 8.92 5.47
C SER A 125 1.84 7.89 4.62
N SER A 126 1.18 6.77 4.31
CA SER A 126 1.71 5.76 3.39
C SER A 126 2.08 6.37 2.03
N THR A 127 1.35 7.39 1.58
CA THR A 127 1.66 8.12 0.33
C THR A 127 3.00 8.85 0.40
N LYS A 128 3.32 9.49 1.53
CA LYS A 128 4.62 10.16 1.72
C LYS A 128 5.76 9.13 1.81
N LEU A 129 5.57 8.05 2.58
CA LEU A 129 6.56 6.99 2.72
C LEU A 129 6.81 6.29 1.39
N ARG A 130 5.75 6.00 0.62
CA ARG A 130 5.85 5.39 -0.71
C ARG A 130 6.69 6.23 -1.67
N LYS A 131 6.53 7.56 -1.69
CA LYS A 131 7.35 8.43 -2.53
C LYS A 131 8.85 8.28 -2.27
N VAL A 132 9.24 8.06 -1.03
CA VAL A 132 10.64 7.82 -0.68
C VAL A 132 11.10 6.46 -1.22
N VAL A 133 10.29 5.42 -1.09
CA VAL A 133 10.59 4.09 -1.65
C VAL A 133 10.72 4.17 -3.17
N ASP A 134 9.74 4.79 -3.86
CA ASP A 134 9.74 4.93 -5.32
C ASP A 134 10.99 5.69 -5.82
N LEU A 135 11.48 6.70 -5.07
CA LEU A 135 12.72 7.42 -5.39
C LEU A 135 13.96 6.55 -5.24
N LEU A 136 14.03 5.74 -4.17
CA LEU A 136 15.16 4.84 -3.93
C LEU A 136 15.22 3.72 -4.98
N GLU A 137 14.07 3.18 -5.39
CA GLU A 137 13.99 2.19 -6.47
C GLU A 137 14.47 2.77 -7.80
N ALA A 138 14.02 3.98 -8.15
CA ALA A 138 14.45 4.67 -9.38
C ALA A 138 15.96 4.98 -9.39
N GLU A 139 16.54 5.36 -8.24
CA GLU A 139 17.97 5.58 -8.11
C GLU A 139 18.76 4.27 -8.27
N HIS A 140 18.29 3.18 -7.68
CA HIS A 140 18.88 1.86 -7.81
C HIS A 140 18.91 1.39 -9.28
N ASP A 141 17.78 1.50 -9.98
CA ASP A 141 17.64 1.14 -11.40
C ASP A 141 18.60 1.95 -12.29
N ALA A 142 18.78 3.25 -11.99
CA ALA A 142 19.70 4.11 -12.71
C ALA A 142 21.17 3.69 -12.50
N ILE A 143 21.54 3.35 -11.27
CA ILE A 143 22.89 2.85 -10.95
C ILE A 143 23.16 1.52 -11.66
N GLU A 144 22.21 0.59 -11.66
CA GLU A 144 22.35 -0.68 -12.39
C GLU A 144 22.48 -0.48 -13.91
N ALA A 145 21.69 0.46 -14.49
CA ALA A 145 21.78 0.79 -15.91
C ALA A 145 23.15 1.37 -16.29
N LEU A 146 23.68 2.28 -15.47
CA LEU A 146 25.04 2.83 -15.63
C LEU A 146 26.09 1.73 -15.53
N GLY A 147 26.00 0.83 -14.59
CA GLY A 147 26.90 -0.31 -14.46
C GLY A 147 26.89 -1.24 -15.68
N ARG A 148 25.72 -1.43 -16.32
CA ARG A 148 25.62 -2.18 -17.59
C ARG A 148 26.32 -1.46 -18.74
N ILE A 149 26.11 -0.15 -18.87
CA ILE A 149 26.75 0.67 -19.92
C ILE A 149 28.28 0.65 -19.75
N MET A 150 28.79 0.82 -18.55
CA MET A 150 30.24 0.79 -18.27
C MET A 150 30.86 -0.55 -18.67
N ARG A 151 30.23 -1.68 -18.36
CA ARG A 151 30.71 -3.00 -18.78
C ARG A 151 30.79 -3.14 -20.30
N LEU A 152 29.77 -2.66 -21.03
CA LEU A 152 29.78 -2.70 -22.50
C LEU A 152 30.91 -1.86 -23.09
N LEU A 153 31.19 -0.69 -22.53
CA LEU A 153 32.29 0.18 -22.98
C LEU A 153 33.66 -0.46 -22.71
N ASP A 154 33.84 -1.12 -21.57
CA ASP A 154 35.07 -1.84 -21.23
C ASP A 154 35.31 -3.02 -22.19
N ASP A 155 34.26 -3.78 -22.53
CA ASP A 155 34.33 -4.88 -23.49
C ASP A 155 34.70 -4.40 -24.90
N GLU A 156 34.14 -3.27 -25.37
CA GLU A 156 34.50 -2.66 -26.65
C GLU A 156 35.94 -2.18 -26.67
N GLN A 157 36.44 -1.59 -25.59
CA GLN A 157 37.83 -1.13 -25.49
C GLN A 157 38.81 -2.32 -25.51
N GLN A 158 38.47 -3.41 -24.81
CA GLN A 158 39.29 -4.63 -24.82
C GLN A 158 39.29 -5.30 -26.20
N HIS A 159 38.16 -5.33 -26.89
CA HIS A 159 38.06 -5.88 -28.24
C HIS A 159 38.85 -5.04 -29.24
N GLY A 160 38.73 -3.72 -29.20
CA GLY A 160 39.50 -2.79 -30.04
C GLY A 160 41.02 -2.87 -29.80
N ALA A 161 41.44 -3.03 -28.56
CA ALA A 161 42.83 -3.23 -28.21
C ALA A 161 43.41 -4.60 -28.68
N SER A 162 42.57 -5.65 -28.69
CA SER A 162 42.92 -6.98 -29.20
C SER A 162 43.13 -6.97 -30.73
N ILE A 163 42.23 -6.32 -31.47
CA ILE A 163 42.32 -6.16 -32.92
C ILE A 163 43.56 -5.38 -33.31
N LYS A 164 43.87 -4.28 -32.63
CA LYS A 164 45.10 -3.49 -32.88
C LYS A 164 46.38 -4.30 -32.65
N ARG A 165 46.44 -5.13 -31.61
CA ARG A 165 47.60 -6.03 -31.35
C ARG A 165 47.73 -7.11 -32.41
N GLY A 166 46.62 -7.67 -32.91
CA GLY A 166 46.63 -8.66 -33.99
C GLY A 166 47.12 -8.08 -35.31
N LEU A 167 46.78 -6.84 -35.69
CA LEU A 167 47.24 -6.15 -36.89
C LEU A 167 48.72 -5.83 -36.86
N ILE A 168 49.25 -5.36 -35.70
CA ILE A 168 50.70 -5.04 -35.55
C ILE A 168 51.57 -6.32 -35.60
N ALA A 169 51.04 -7.47 -35.18
CA ALA A 169 51.77 -8.75 -35.25
C ALA A 169 51.90 -9.30 -36.70
N GLN A 170 50.96 -8.95 -37.60
CA GLN A 170 50.97 -9.36 -39.01
C GLN A 170 51.85 -8.48 -39.92
N GLU A 171 52.25 -7.26 -39.49
CA GLU A 171 53.15 -6.36 -40.24
C GLU A 171 54.62 -6.63 -39.96
N ASN A 172 54.99 -7.49 -39.01
CA ASN A 172 56.36 -7.77 -38.61
C ASN A 172 56.85 -9.19 -39.00
N ASP A 173 56.10 -9.94 -39.81
CA ASP A 173 56.47 -11.21 -40.47
C ASP A 173 56.68 -10.96 -41.98
#